data_877c4f8abd447596642ec7e04d65ecf5
#
_entry.id   877c4f8abd447596642ec7e04d65ecf5
#
_cell.length_a   1.000
_cell.length_b   1.000
_cell.length_c   1.000
_cell.angle_alpha   90.00
_cell.angle_beta   90.00
_cell.angle_gamma   90.00
#
_symmetry.space_group_name_H-M   'P 1'
#
loop_
_entity.id
_entity.type
_entity.pdbx_description
1 polymer ?
#
loop_
_entity_poly.entity_id
_entity_poly.type
_entity_poly.pdbx_seq_one_letter_code
_entity_poly.pdbx_strand_id
1 'polypeptide(L)'
;AQAMITPGKPVKRIMNPARGAGHSWAYLPDLAETFALLLDRPERLRPFERLQFEGLFDESGDQLVAAIREASGRDASVRAFPWWAIKLLAPFNGFMREASEIAPYWRHPMRFDNQRLVELLGHEPRTPLPEAVRASLVDMGCLPASQSAELQMMAA
;
A
#
# COMPACT_ATOMS: atom_id res chain seq x y z
N ALA A 1 -4.18 -3.51 1.39
CA ALA A 1 -4.05 -4.62 0.43
C ALA A 1 -5.14 -5.69 0.57
N GLN A 2 -5.61 -6.03 1.78
CA GLN A 2 -6.63 -7.07 2.00
C GLN A 2 -7.96 -6.83 1.26
N ALA A 3 -8.31 -5.57 0.97
CA ALA A 3 -9.48 -5.25 0.15
C ALA A 3 -9.27 -5.49 -1.35
N MET A 4 -8.01 -5.55 -1.79
CA MET A 4 -7.65 -5.72 -3.21
C MET A 4 -7.52 -7.18 -3.62
N ILE A 5 -7.05 -8.04 -2.72
CA ILE A 5 -6.81 -9.46 -2.94
C ILE A 5 -7.31 -10.28 -1.75
N THR A 6 -7.48 -11.59 -1.93
CA THR A 6 -7.91 -12.51 -0.87
C THR A 6 -6.67 -13.15 -0.23
N PRO A 7 -6.36 -12.87 1.05
CA PRO A 7 -5.25 -13.51 1.75
C PRO A 7 -5.37 -15.03 1.81
N GLY A 8 -4.24 -15.73 1.87
CA GLY A 8 -4.18 -17.19 1.95
C GLY A 8 -4.56 -17.92 0.66
N LYS A 9 -4.74 -17.19 -0.45
CA LYS A 9 -5.12 -17.78 -1.73
C LYS A 9 -4.27 -17.22 -2.88
N PRO A 10 -4.00 -18.01 -3.91
CA PRO A 10 -3.37 -17.51 -5.13
C PRO A 10 -4.15 -16.34 -5.74
N VAL A 11 -3.44 -15.32 -6.19
CA VAL A 11 -4.04 -14.10 -6.75
C VAL A 11 -4.72 -14.42 -8.08
N LYS A 12 -6.05 -14.49 -8.10
CA LYS A 12 -6.87 -14.70 -9.30
C LYS A 12 -7.60 -13.43 -9.73
N ARG A 13 -7.85 -12.53 -8.78
CA ARG A 13 -8.58 -11.28 -8.99
C ARG A 13 -7.97 -10.18 -8.14
N ILE A 14 -7.86 -9.01 -8.73
CA ILE A 14 -7.41 -7.79 -8.06
C ILE A 14 -8.55 -6.78 -8.15
N MET A 15 -8.97 -6.27 -6.99
CA MET A 15 -9.97 -5.21 -6.89
C MET A 15 -9.23 -3.87 -6.77
N ASN A 16 -9.29 -3.03 -7.81
CA ASN A 16 -8.63 -1.72 -7.78
C ASN A 16 -9.59 -0.64 -7.24
N PRO A 17 -9.35 -0.09 -6.04
CA PRO A 17 -10.19 0.95 -5.46
C PRO A 17 -9.91 2.35 -6.03
N ALA A 18 -8.69 2.59 -6.53
CA ALA A 18 -8.16 3.90 -6.91
C ALA A 18 -7.95 4.07 -8.41
N ARG A 19 -8.63 3.28 -9.23
CA ARG A 19 -8.44 3.28 -10.69
C ARG A 19 -8.59 4.69 -11.27
N GLY A 20 -7.51 5.17 -11.90
CA GLY A 20 -7.44 6.50 -12.51
C GLY A 20 -7.18 7.65 -11.53
N ALA A 21 -6.94 7.36 -10.24
CA ALA A 21 -6.56 8.36 -9.25
C ALA A 21 -5.23 7.97 -8.58
N GLY A 22 -4.31 8.93 -8.48
CA GLY A 22 -3.01 8.70 -7.85
C GLY A 22 -3.13 8.54 -6.33
N HIS A 23 -2.41 7.56 -5.74
CA HIS A 23 -2.42 7.32 -4.31
C HIS A 23 -1.04 6.98 -3.77
N SER A 24 -0.78 7.43 -2.54
CA SER A 24 0.38 7.00 -1.76
C SER A 24 0.09 5.68 -1.07
N TRP A 25 1.04 4.74 -1.17
CA TRP A 25 0.98 3.43 -0.54
C TRP A 25 2.12 3.28 0.46
N ALA A 26 1.79 3.07 1.71
CA ALA A 26 2.77 2.81 2.74
C ALA A 26 3.10 1.31 2.78
N TYR A 27 4.39 0.96 2.64
CA TYR A 27 4.90 -0.35 2.98
C TYR A 27 5.22 -0.37 4.48
N LEU A 28 4.58 -1.27 5.23
CA LEU A 28 4.64 -1.24 6.70
C LEU A 28 6.05 -1.37 7.28
N PRO A 29 6.96 -2.21 6.74
CA PRO A 29 8.35 -2.24 7.21
C PRO A 29 9.07 -0.90 7.07
N ASP A 30 8.91 -0.17 5.94
CA ASP A 30 9.52 1.15 5.75
C ASP A 30 8.97 2.17 6.75
N LEU A 31 7.67 2.10 7.03
CA LEU A 31 7.04 2.94 8.04
C LEU A 31 7.55 2.60 9.45
N ALA A 32 7.71 1.32 9.77
CA ALA A 32 8.27 0.88 11.04
C ALA A 32 9.72 1.33 11.22
N GLU A 33 10.55 1.21 10.17
CA GLU A 33 11.91 1.73 10.15
C GLU A 33 11.94 3.24 10.37
N THR A 34 11.02 3.97 9.71
CA THR A 34 10.87 5.43 9.91
C THR A 34 10.64 5.77 11.38
N PHE A 35 9.77 5.03 12.08
CA PHE A 35 9.55 5.23 13.52
C PHE A 35 10.81 4.92 14.34
N ALA A 36 11.52 3.84 14.05
CA ALA A 36 12.77 3.51 14.72
C ALA A 36 13.81 4.63 14.56
N LEU A 37 14.02 5.12 13.34
CA LEU A 37 14.94 6.22 13.07
C LEU A 37 14.57 7.53 13.77
N LEU A 38 13.29 7.81 13.95
CA LEU A 38 12.81 8.98 14.69
C LEU A 38 13.07 8.82 16.19
N LEU A 39 12.86 7.62 16.75
CA LEU A 39 13.13 7.33 18.16
C LEU A 39 14.62 7.42 18.51
N ASP A 40 15.50 7.15 17.57
CA ASP A 40 16.97 7.29 17.75
C ASP A 40 17.43 8.76 17.73
N ARG A 41 16.56 9.72 17.45
CA ARG A 41 16.89 11.16 17.33
C ARG A 41 15.88 12.06 18.08
N PRO A 42 15.61 11.77 19.35
CA PRO A 42 14.58 12.49 20.12
C PRO A 42 14.88 13.99 20.24
N GLU A 43 16.14 14.40 20.23
CA GLU A 43 16.60 15.79 20.32
C GLU A 43 16.20 16.63 19.10
N ARG A 44 15.89 16.01 17.96
CA ARG A 44 15.41 16.69 16.76
C ARG A 44 13.91 16.89 16.72
N LEU A 45 13.18 16.19 17.58
CA LEU A 45 11.73 16.24 17.63
C LEU A 45 11.24 17.35 18.56
N ARG A 46 10.17 18.01 18.18
CA ARG A 46 9.43 18.91 19.07
C ARG A 46 8.60 18.06 20.04
N PRO A 47 8.15 18.63 21.18
CA PRO A 47 7.24 17.93 22.11
C PRO A 47 5.98 17.38 21.44
N PHE A 48 5.51 18.04 20.39
CA PHE A 48 4.47 17.57 19.50
C PHE A 48 4.93 17.77 18.05
N GLU A 49 5.04 16.66 17.30
CA GLU A 49 5.45 16.67 15.89
C GLU A 49 4.37 15.99 15.05
N ARG A 50 4.04 16.59 13.90
CA ARG A 50 3.14 16.01 12.92
C ARG A 50 3.94 15.74 11.66
N LEU A 51 4.12 14.46 11.34
CA LEU A 51 4.88 14.00 10.19
C LEU A 51 3.97 13.25 9.23
N GLN A 52 4.23 13.40 7.96
CA GLN A 52 3.58 12.61 6.93
C GLN A 52 4.60 11.68 6.28
N PHE A 53 4.17 10.47 5.96
CA PHE A 53 4.93 9.46 5.24
C PHE A 53 4.36 9.36 3.84
N GLU A 54 5.15 9.68 2.81
CA GLU A 54 4.69 9.64 1.42
C GLU A 54 4.56 8.19 0.91
N GLY A 55 5.55 7.36 1.22
CA GLY A 55 5.63 5.99 0.73
C GLY A 55 5.83 5.93 -0.79
N LEU A 56 5.18 4.98 -1.41
CA LEU A 56 5.21 4.76 -2.85
C LEU A 56 4.01 5.50 -3.47
N PHE A 57 4.27 6.57 -4.21
CA PHE A 57 3.22 7.29 -4.91
C PHE A 57 2.95 6.64 -6.28
N ASP A 58 1.78 6.03 -6.41
CA ASP A 58 1.26 5.47 -7.65
C ASP A 58 0.41 6.54 -8.35
N GLU A 59 0.96 7.21 -9.34
CA GLU A 59 0.34 8.36 -10.01
C GLU A 59 -0.94 8.01 -10.76
N SER A 60 -0.99 6.82 -11.34
CA SER A 60 -2.13 6.34 -12.15
C SER A 60 -3.15 5.52 -11.36
N GLY A 61 -2.78 5.03 -10.17
CA GLY A 61 -3.55 4.05 -9.42
C GLY A 61 -3.50 2.63 -10.02
N ASP A 62 -2.66 2.39 -11.02
CA ASP A 62 -2.53 1.11 -11.71
C ASP A 62 -1.14 0.46 -11.52
N GLN A 63 -0.13 1.19 -11.03
CA GLN A 63 1.24 0.67 -10.85
C GLN A 63 1.28 -0.45 -9.80
N LEU A 64 0.57 -0.28 -8.67
CA LEU A 64 0.45 -1.32 -7.65
C LEU A 64 -0.21 -2.58 -8.21
N VAL A 65 -1.25 -2.43 -9.02
CA VAL A 65 -1.95 -3.55 -9.67
C VAL A 65 -1.02 -4.28 -10.65
N ALA A 66 -0.25 -3.53 -11.43
CA ALA A 66 0.74 -4.11 -12.35
C ALA A 66 1.81 -4.90 -11.59
N ALA A 67 2.35 -4.35 -10.50
CA ALA A 67 3.33 -5.02 -9.66
C ALA A 67 2.77 -6.30 -9.01
N ILE A 68 1.52 -6.31 -8.55
CA ILE A 68 0.86 -7.51 -8.01
C ILE A 68 0.73 -8.58 -9.10
N ARG A 69 0.33 -8.22 -10.32
CA ARG A 69 0.22 -9.17 -11.45
C ARG A 69 1.57 -9.78 -11.80
N GLU A 70 2.59 -8.95 -11.91
CA GLU A 70 3.96 -9.39 -12.20
C GLU A 70 4.47 -10.35 -11.12
N ALA A 71 4.38 -9.96 -9.85
CA ALA A 71 4.83 -10.78 -8.72
C ALA A 71 4.08 -12.11 -8.63
N SER A 72 2.79 -12.15 -8.98
CA SER A 72 2.00 -13.38 -8.94
C SER A 72 2.27 -14.34 -10.11
N GLY A 73 2.98 -13.91 -11.16
CA GLY A 73 3.26 -14.70 -12.36
C GLY A 73 2.01 -15.22 -13.07
N ARG A 74 0.86 -14.56 -12.88
CA ARG A 74 -0.46 -15.01 -13.35
C ARG A 74 -1.21 -13.87 -14.02
N ASP A 75 -2.09 -14.24 -14.94
CA ASP A 75 -3.02 -13.30 -15.56
C ASP A 75 -4.24 -13.07 -14.65
N ALA A 76 -3.99 -12.38 -13.52
CA ALA A 76 -5.05 -12.01 -12.61
C ALA A 76 -5.99 -10.99 -13.25
N SER A 77 -7.29 -11.24 -13.16
CA SER A 77 -8.30 -10.30 -13.65
C SER A 77 -8.35 -9.05 -12.76
N VAL A 78 -8.31 -7.87 -13.38
CA VAL A 78 -8.46 -6.60 -12.66
C VAL A 78 -9.89 -6.12 -12.76
N ARG A 79 -10.50 -5.79 -11.60
CA ARG A 79 -11.85 -5.26 -11.51
C ARG A 79 -11.85 -3.97 -10.72
N ALA A 80 -12.68 -3.04 -11.12
CA ALA A 80 -12.96 -1.86 -10.31
C ALA A 80 -13.63 -2.27 -9.00
N PHE A 81 -13.24 -1.63 -7.90
CA PHE A 81 -13.91 -1.84 -6.62
C PHE A 81 -15.37 -1.36 -6.72
N PRO A 82 -16.37 -2.15 -6.27
CA PRO A 82 -17.76 -1.86 -6.51
C PRO A 82 -18.31 -0.81 -5.54
N TRP A 83 -17.82 0.42 -5.61
CA TRP A 83 -18.26 1.54 -4.75
C TRP A 83 -19.78 1.78 -4.82
N TRP A 84 -20.42 1.48 -5.95
CA TRP A 84 -21.86 1.60 -6.11
C TRP A 84 -22.62 0.63 -5.18
N ALA A 85 -22.11 -0.61 -5.03
CA ALA A 85 -22.73 -1.61 -4.16
C ALA A 85 -22.57 -1.22 -2.68
N ILE A 86 -21.40 -0.67 -2.29
CA ILE A 86 -21.17 -0.14 -0.96
C ILE A 86 -22.20 0.94 -0.63
N LYS A 87 -22.43 1.90 -1.54
CA LYS A 87 -23.44 2.95 -1.36
C LYS A 87 -24.87 2.42 -1.25
N LEU A 88 -25.20 1.41 -2.06
CA LEU A 88 -26.54 0.80 -2.03
C LEU A 88 -26.81 0.07 -0.70
N LEU A 89 -25.80 -0.57 -0.12
CA LEU A 89 -25.91 -1.32 1.13
C LEU A 89 -25.71 -0.45 2.39
N ALA A 90 -25.19 0.75 2.24
CA ALA A 90 -24.90 1.68 3.35
C ALA A 90 -26.10 1.93 4.31
N PRO A 91 -27.36 2.09 3.84
CA PRO A 91 -28.49 2.27 4.73
C PRO A 91 -28.78 1.06 5.65
N PHE A 92 -28.37 -0.14 5.22
CA PHE A 92 -28.73 -1.40 5.90
C PHE A 92 -27.58 -1.98 6.73
N ASN A 93 -26.35 -1.46 6.58
CA ASN A 93 -25.17 -2.02 7.21
C ASN A 93 -24.20 -0.91 7.65
N GLY A 94 -23.91 -0.84 8.96
CA GLY A 94 -23.03 0.18 9.55
C GLY A 94 -21.62 0.20 8.93
N PHE A 95 -21.01 -0.96 8.70
CA PHE A 95 -19.71 -1.05 8.04
C PHE A 95 -19.74 -0.49 6.60
N MET A 96 -20.81 -0.80 5.84
CA MET A 96 -20.97 -0.28 4.48
C MET A 96 -21.17 1.25 4.48
N ARG A 97 -21.85 1.78 5.51
CA ARG A 97 -22.02 3.23 5.69
C ARG A 97 -20.67 3.90 5.91
N GLU A 98 -19.88 3.43 6.86
CA GLU A 98 -18.54 3.95 7.12
C GLU A 98 -17.62 3.80 5.89
N ALA A 99 -17.65 2.65 5.23
CA ALA A 99 -16.90 2.43 3.99
C ALA A 99 -17.32 3.39 2.87
N SER A 100 -18.60 3.79 2.81
CA SER A 100 -19.09 4.75 1.82
C SER A 100 -18.53 6.17 2.02
N GLU A 101 -18.21 6.54 3.26
CA GLU A 101 -17.66 7.86 3.60
C GLU A 101 -16.23 8.02 3.11
N ILE A 102 -15.46 6.94 3.02
CA ILE A 102 -14.09 6.98 2.48
C ILE A 102 -14.03 6.89 0.95
N ALA A 103 -15.14 6.57 0.28
CA ALA A 103 -15.19 6.44 -1.17
C ALA A 103 -14.70 7.70 -1.95
N PRO A 104 -14.96 8.95 -1.49
CA PRO A 104 -14.42 10.15 -2.14
C PRO A 104 -12.90 10.19 -2.17
N TYR A 105 -12.22 9.72 -1.12
CA TYR A 105 -10.75 9.70 -1.05
C TYR A 105 -10.13 8.83 -2.13
N TRP A 106 -10.82 7.76 -2.55
CA TRP A 106 -10.37 6.87 -3.62
C TRP A 106 -10.63 7.40 -5.04
N ARG A 107 -11.34 8.51 -5.17
CA ARG A 107 -11.67 9.13 -6.46
C ARG A 107 -10.79 10.33 -6.81
N HIS A 108 -10.09 10.86 -5.81
CA HIS A 108 -9.22 12.00 -5.97
C HIS A 108 -7.77 11.62 -5.70
N PRO A 109 -6.81 12.20 -6.44
CA PRO A 109 -5.40 11.97 -6.14
C PRO A 109 -5.08 12.36 -4.69
N MET A 110 -4.37 11.47 -3.99
CA MET A 110 -3.93 11.73 -2.63
C MET A 110 -2.43 11.44 -2.51
N ARG A 111 -1.67 12.49 -2.35
CA ARG A 111 -0.22 12.44 -2.12
C ARG A 111 0.08 13.11 -0.79
N PHE A 112 0.92 12.47 0.02
CA PHE A 112 1.37 13.03 1.29
C PHE A 112 2.69 13.79 1.09
N ASP A 113 2.81 14.93 1.77
CA ASP A 113 4.04 15.71 1.80
C ASP A 113 4.94 15.26 2.94
N ASN A 114 6.06 14.62 2.60
CA ASN A 114 7.03 14.12 3.58
C ASN A 114 8.19 15.08 3.82
N GLN A 115 8.14 16.33 3.37
CA GLN A 115 9.26 17.27 3.46
C GLN A 115 9.80 17.35 4.89
N ARG A 116 8.92 17.51 5.88
CA ARG A 116 9.34 17.61 7.29
C ARG A 116 10.01 16.33 7.79
N LEU A 117 9.55 15.16 7.36
CA LEU A 117 10.17 13.88 7.68
C LEU A 117 11.59 13.79 7.09
N VAL A 118 11.75 14.18 5.83
CA VAL A 118 13.05 14.20 5.15
C VAL A 118 14.01 15.20 5.79
N GLU A 119 13.56 16.37 6.23
CA GLU A 119 14.38 17.33 6.99
C GLU A 119 14.94 16.73 8.29
N LEU A 120 14.15 15.92 8.98
CA LEU A 120 14.55 15.27 10.24
C LEU A 120 15.51 14.10 10.02
N LEU A 121 15.23 13.24 9.06
CA LEU A 121 15.94 11.98 8.87
C LEU A 121 17.01 12.02 7.76
N GLY A 122 16.93 13.00 6.84
CA GLY A 122 17.74 13.07 5.64
C GLY A 122 17.13 12.32 4.45
N HIS A 123 16.35 11.31 4.70
CA HIS A 123 15.61 10.52 3.70
C HIS A 123 14.40 9.83 4.34
N GLU A 124 13.46 9.40 3.51
CA GLU A 124 12.38 8.50 3.90
C GLU A 124 12.76 7.08 3.48
N PRO A 125 12.76 6.08 4.39
CA PRO A 125 12.94 4.67 4.01
C PRO A 125 11.95 4.27 2.91
N ARG A 126 12.43 3.63 1.86
CA ARG A 126 11.60 3.30 0.71
C ARG A 126 12.09 2.03 0.02
N THR A 127 11.39 0.94 0.22
CA THR A 127 11.59 -0.31 -0.51
C THR A 127 11.02 -0.18 -1.93
N PRO A 128 11.73 -0.66 -2.97
CA PRO A 128 11.21 -0.66 -4.34
C PRO A 128 9.84 -1.37 -4.44
N LEU A 129 8.92 -0.83 -5.24
CA LEU A 129 7.55 -1.35 -5.36
C LEU A 129 7.47 -2.85 -5.68
N PRO A 130 8.24 -3.42 -6.61
CA PRO A 130 8.20 -4.86 -6.90
C PRO A 130 8.58 -5.73 -5.69
N GLU A 131 9.59 -5.28 -4.92
CA GLU A 131 10.07 -5.97 -3.73
C GLU A 131 9.04 -5.90 -2.60
N ALA A 132 8.54 -4.70 -2.28
CA ALA A 132 7.51 -4.47 -1.27
C ALA A 132 6.23 -5.28 -1.56
N VAL A 133 5.81 -5.35 -2.83
CA VAL A 133 4.64 -6.13 -3.26
C VAL A 133 4.89 -7.61 -3.08
N ARG A 134 6.05 -8.12 -3.52
CA ARG A 134 6.39 -9.54 -3.40
C ARG A 134 6.42 -9.97 -1.93
N ALA A 135 7.12 -9.24 -1.07
CA ALA A 135 7.17 -9.52 0.36
C ALA A 135 5.76 -9.54 0.96
N SER A 136 4.94 -8.52 0.65
CA SER A 136 3.56 -8.46 1.13
C SER A 136 2.70 -9.64 0.66
N LEU A 137 2.88 -10.13 -0.58
CA LEU A 137 2.14 -11.28 -1.10
C LEU A 137 2.55 -12.59 -0.42
N VAL A 138 3.84 -12.74 -0.08
CA VAL A 138 4.35 -13.87 0.71
C VAL A 138 3.76 -13.83 2.12
N ASP A 139 3.84 -12.71 2.81
CA ASP A 139 3.31 -12.56 4.17
C ASP A 139 1.79 -12.80 4.25
N MET A 140 1.08 -12.43 3.19
CA MET A 140 -0.36 -12.73 3.08
C MET A 140 -0.66 -14.17 2.66
N GLY A 141 0.34 -15.04 2.46
CA GLY A 141 0.16 -16.42 2.02
C GLY A 141 -0.38 -16.56 0.58
N CYS A 142 -0.19 -15.53 -0.24
CA CYS A 142 -0.59 -15.53 -1.65
C CYS A 142 0.49 -16.08 -2.58
N LEU A 143 1.76 -16.07 -2.13
CA LEU A 143 2.93 -16.64 -2.79
C LEU A 143 3.71 -17.56 -1.83
N PRO A 144 4.40 -18.59 -2.35
CA PRO A 144 5.27 -19.44 -1.54
C PRO A 144 6.54 -18.67 -1.11
N ALA A 145 6.99 -18.90 0.13
CA ALA A 145 8.20 -18.27 0.70
C ALA A 145 9.50 -18.62 -0.08
N SER A 146 9.55 -19.76 -0.75
CA SER A 146 10.70 -20.21 -1.56
C SER A 146 11.06 -19.25 -2.71
N GLN A 147 10.09 -18.52 -3.25
CA GLN A 147 10.34 -17.54 -4.30
C GLN A 147 11.01 -16.25 -3.79
N SER A 148 11.01 -16.00 -2.50
CA SER A 148 11.72 -14.85 -1.91
C SER A 148 13.21 -15.12 -1.74
N ALA A 149 13.59 -16.36 -1.42
CA ALA A 149 14.98 -16.75 -1.20
C ALA A 149 15.82 -16.79 -2.51
N GLU A 150 15.22 -17.24 -3.61
CA GLU A 150 15.90 -17.31 -4.91
C GLU A 150 16.30 -15.93 -5.45
N LEU A 151 15.49 -14.91 -5.18
CA LEU A 151 15.76 -13.55 -5.66
C LEU A 151 16.74 -12.79 -4.78
N GLN A 152 16.78 -13.05 -3.48
CA GLN A 152 17.84 -12.51 -2.61
C GLN A 152 19.21 -13.07 -2.97
N MET A 153 19.28 -14.32 -3.45
CA MET A 153 20.51 -14.94 -3.95
C MET A 153 20.93 -14.41 -5.33
N MET A 154 20.00 -13.93 -6.16
CA MET A 154 20.30 -13.36 -7.47
C MET A 154 20.65 -11.86 -7.41
N ALA A 155 20.34 -11.17 -6.32
CA ALA A 155 20.60 -9.74 -6.11
C ALA A 155 21.86 -9.45 -5.26
N ALA A 156 22.50 -10.51 -4.71
CA ALA A 156 23.76 -10.46 -3.96
C ALA A 156 24.96 -10.83 -4.83
#